data_2d317e8f2d302cfb6e5d488b5a3d70cc
#
_entry.id   2d317e8f2d302cfb6e5d488b5a3d70cc
#
_cell.length_a   1.000
_cell.length_b   1.000
_cell.length_c   1.000
_cell.angle_alpha   90.00
_cell.angle_beta   90.00
_cell.angle_gamma   90.00
#
_symmetry.space_group_name_H-M   'P 1'
#
loop_
_entity.id
_entity.type
_entity.pdbx_description
1 polymer ?
#
loop_
_entity_poly.entity_id
_entity_poly.type
_entity_poly.pdbx_seq_one_letter_code
_entity_poly.pdbx_strand_id
1 'polypeptide(L)'
;MPKEASLWQQLKDAVPKEAHVQRIETGGTAKGVPDVNICYKGKETWIELKSITGNKLTLTEFQIVWMHNRCKSGGKCLILVKKDKEIRVFDIQDYSLMEFLDGKVNWNSDIFYSLTPPVRS
;
A
#
# COMPACT_ATOMS: atom_id res chain seq x y z
N MET A 1 12.94 -15.81 -2.52
CA MET A 1 12.24 -14.66 -3.11
C MET A 1 11.94 -13.62 -2.05
N PRO A 2 12.19 -12.34 -2.30
CA PRO A 2 11.78 -11.28 -1.40
C PRO A 2 10.26 -11.31 -1.19
N LYS A 3 9.83 -11.02 0.03
CA LYS A 3 8.40 -11.06 0.38
C LYS A 3 7.59 -10.02 -0.41
N GLU A 4 8.17 -8.84 -0.64
CA GLU A 4 7.52 -7.80 -1.43
C GLU A 4 7.34 -8.21 -2.89
N ALA A 5 8.29 -8.98 -3.45
CA ALA A 5 8.16 -9.47 -4.81
C ALA A 5 6.97 -10.43 -4.96
N SER A 6 6.73 -11.26 -3.94
CA SER A 6 5.55 -12.14 -3.90
C SER A 6 4.26 -11.34 -3.82
N LEU A 7 4.23 -10.29 -3.00
CA LEU A 7 3.07 -9.42 -2.85
C LEU A 7 2.79 -8.67 -4.16
N TRP A 8 3.84 -8.20 -4.84
CA TRP A 8 3.71 -7.55 -6.14
C TRP A 8 3.06 -8.49 -7.17
N GLN A 9 3.49 -9.74 -7.21
CA GLN A 9 2.91 -10.71 -8.13
C GLN A 9 1.44 -10.98 -7.81
N GLN A 10 1.10 -11.10 -6.52
CA GLN A 10 -0.29 -11.29 -6.11
C GLN A 10 -1.16 -10.10 -6.51
N LEU A 11 -0.64 -8.89 -6.37
CA LEU A 11 -1.38 -7.69 -6.78
C LEU A 11 -1.63 -7.69 -8.28
N LYS A 12 -0.61 -7.98 -9.09
CA LYS A 12 -0.77 -8.03 -10.55
C LYS A 12 -1.83 -9.05 -10.96
N ASP A 13 -1.85 -10.18 -10.29
CA ASP A 13 -2.79 -11.26 -10.63
C ASP A 13 -4.23 -10.91 -10.21
N ALA A 14 -4.38 -10.01 -9.24
CA ALA A 14 -5.70 -9.66 -8.69
C ALA A 14 -6.38 -8.50 -9.40
N VAL A 15 -5.62 -7.63 -10.08
CA VAL A 15 -6.22 -6.47 -10.76
C VAL A 15 -6.90 -6.87 -12.05
N PRO A 16 -7.94 -6.12 -12.49
CA PRO A 16 -8.58 -6.40 -13.77
C PRO A 16 -7.60 -6.31 -14.94
N LYS A 17 -7.81 -7.10 -15.96
CA LYS A 17 -6.95 -7.13 -17.15
C LYS A 17 -6.85 -5.77 -17.84
N GLU A 18 -7.91 -4.99 -17.78
CA GLU A 18 -8.00 -3.68 -18.41
C GLU A 18 -7.27 -2.59 -17.61
N ALA A 19 -6.87 -2.89 -16.38
CA ALA A 19 -6.14 -1.93 -15.55
C ALA A 19 -4.70 -1.77 -16.06
N HIS A 20 -4.24 -0.54 -16.11
CA HIS A 20 -2.83 -0.24 -16.38
C HIS A 20 -2.08 -0.23 -15.06
N VAL A 21 -1.14 -1.13 -14.90
CA VAL A 21 -0.37 -1.30 -13.66
C VAL A 21 1.09 -1.01 -13.94
N GLN A 22 1.67 -0.11 -13.17
CA GLN A 22 3.06 0.30 -13.34
C GLN A 22 3.81 0.13 -12.03
N ARG A 23 4.87 -0.67 -12.05
CA ARG A 23 5.81 -0.76 -10.94
C ARG A 23 6.70 0.48 -10.98
N ILE A 24 6.86 1.14 -9.84
CA ILE A 24 7.67 2.36 -9.74
C ILE A 24 9.01 2.00 -9.12
N GLU A 25 10.08 2.30 -9.86
CA GLU A 25 11.45 2.12 -9.38
C GLU A 25 12.18 3.45 -9.55
N THR A 26 12.50 4.10 -8.43
CA THR A 26 13.03 5.46 -8.46
C THR A 26 14.55 5.53 -8.31
N GLY A 27 15.21 4.42 -8.01
CA GLY A 27 16.65 4.40 -7.84
C GLY A 27 17.15 5.30 -6.73
N GLY A 28 16.30 5.68 -5.79
CA GLY A 28 16.66 6.55 -4.68
C GLY A 28 16.53 8.04 -4.96
N THR A 29 16.11 8.42 -6.17
CA THR A 29 16.01 9.84 -6.53
C THR A 29 14.67 10.48 -6.19
N ALA A 30 13.62 9.68 -6.02
CA ALA A 30 12.30 10.17 -5.64
C ALA A 30 11.83 9.41 -4.40
N LYS A 31 12.27 9.88 -3.24
CA LYS A 31 11.99 9.21 -1.96
C LYS A 31 10.52 9.29 -1.60
N GLY A 32 10.01 8.18 -1.11
CA GLY A 32 8.64 8.14 -0.59
C GLY A 32 7.56 7.86 -1.63
N VAL A 33 7.90 7.84 -2.92
CA VAL A 33 6.91 7.49 -3.95
C VAL A 33 6.48 6.04 -3.75
N PRO A 34 5.16 5.75 -3.73
CA PRO A 34 4.68 4.38 -3.59
C PRO A 34 5.17 3.45 -4.70
N ASP A 35 5.17 2.16 -4.41
CA ASP A 35 5.76 1.13 -5.26
C ASP A 35 4.99 0.89 -6.56
N VAL A 36 3.70 1.20 -6.60
CA VAL A 36 2.83 0.83 -7.72
C VAL A 36 1.84 1.95 -8.01
N ASN A 37 1.61 2.19 -9.31
CA ASN A 37 0.53 3.03 -9.78
C ASN A 37 -0.43 2.16 -10.60
N ILE A 38 -1.71 2.28 -10.32
CA ILE A 38 -2.75 1.58 -11.07
C ILE A 38 -3.74 2.60 -11.61
N CYS A 39 -4.04 2.52 -12.90
CA CYS A 39 -5.09 3.31 -13.51
C CYS A 39 -6.15 2.37 -14.09
N TYR A 40 -7.40 2.55 -13.67
CA TYR A 40 -8.50 1.69 -14.09
C TYR A 40 -9.79 2.50 -14.15
N LYS A 41 -10.44 2.46 -15.30
CA LYS A 41 -11.70 3.19 -15.53
C LYS A 41 -11.62 4.67 -15.14
N GLY A 42 -10.50 5.30 -15.50
CA GLY A 42 -10.28 6.72 -15.24
C GLY A 42 -9.88 7.07 -13.82
N LYS A 43 -9.66 6.08 -12.97
CA LYS A 43 -9.24 6.31 -11.58
C LYS A 43 -7.83 5.81 -11.36
N GLU A 44 -7.01 6.64 -10.75
CA GLU A 44 -5.64 6.28 -10.37
C GLU A 44 -5.55 5.98 -8.89
N THR A 45 -4.76 4.95 -8.58
CA THR A 45 -4.47 4.56 -7.19
C THR A 45 -2.98 4.29 -7.07
N TRP A 46 -2.38 4.83 -6.03
CA TRP A 46 -1.00 4.57 -5.66
C TRP A 46 -0.97 3.58 -4.51
N ILE A 47 -0.12 2.57 -4.60
CA ILE A 47 -0.07 1.52 -3.60
C ILE A 47 1.36 1.33 -3.12
N GLU A 48 1.54 1.42 -1.80
CA GLU A 48 2.80 1.06 -1.14
C GLU A 48 2.70 -0.40 -0.72
N LEU A 49 3.71 -1.19 -1.05
CA LEU A 49 3.76 -2.62 -0.72
C LEU A 49 4.65 -2.84 0.50
N LYS A 50 4.13 -3.53 1.50
CA LYS A 50 4.88 -3.87 2.71
C LYS A 50 4.67 -5.33 3.07
N SER A 51 5.74 -5.97 3.57
CA SER A 51 5.66 -7.31 4.16
C SER A 51 6.23 -7.22 5.57
N ILE A 52 5.52 -7.80 6.52
CA ILE A 52 5.95 -7.79 7.92
C ILE A 52 5.92 -9.20 8.49
N THR A 53 6.72 -9.43 9.54
CA THR A 53 6.74 -10.70 10.28
C THR A 53 6.17 -10.55 11.67
N GLY A 54 6.37 -9.40 12.30
CA GLY A 54 5.78 -9.06 13.59
C GLY A 54 4.48 -8.29 13.43
N ASN A 55 4.14 -7.49 14.42
CA ASN A 55 2.89 -6.73 14.44
C ASN A 55 3.08 -5.25 14.16
N LYS A 56 4.28 -4.83 13.73
CA LYS A 56 4.55 -3.42 13.42
C LYS A 56 4.88 -3.23 11.96
N LEU A 57 4.14 -2.33 11.35
CA LEU A 57 4.45 -1.78 10.04
C LEU A 57 5.18 -0.47 10.26
N THR A 58 6.30 -0.27 9.58
CA THR A 58 7.04 0.99 9.64
C THR A 58 6.99 1.68 8.30
N LEU A 59 6.59 2.94 8.30
CA LEU A 59 6.62 3.82 7.13
C LEU A 59 7.68 4.90 7.37
N THR A 60 8.44 5.22 6.34
CA THR A 60 9.39 6.33 6.45
C THR A 60 8.65 7.66 6.41
N GLU A 61 9.29 8.70 6.93
CA GLU A 61 8.74 10.05 6.85
C GLU A 61 8.45 10.45 5.40
N PHE A 62 9.36 10.10 4.49
CA PHE A 62 9.18 10.42 3.06
C PHE A 62 7.93 9.75 2.49
N GLN A 63 7.68 8.50 2.86
CA GLN A 63 6.49 7.78 2.40
C GLN A 63 5.21 8.43 2.92
N ILE A 64 5.18 8.77 4.21
CA ILE A 64 4.02 9.39 4.84
C ILE A 64 3.73 10.75 4.20
N VAL A 65 4.74 11.59 4.04
CA VAL A 65 4.59 12.94 3.48
C VAL A 65 4.13 12.86 2.02
N TRP A 66 4.75 11.99 1.24
CA TRP A 66 4.38 11.86 -0.18
C TRP A 66 2.92 11.46 -0.34
N MET A 67 2.51 10.41 0.37
CA MET A 67 1.15 9.89 0.26
C MET A 67 0.11 10.89 0.80
N HIS A 68 0.45 11.54 1.91
CA HIS A 68 -0.44 12.55 2.48
C HIS A 68 -0.66 13.71 1.51
N ASN A 69 0.42 14.21 0.91
CA ASN A 69 0.33 15.30 -0.08
C ASN A 69 -0.47 14.88 -1.31
N ARG A 70 -0.29 13.63 -1.77
CA ARG A 70 -1.05 13.12 -2.92
C ARG A 70 -2.54 13.06 -2.62
N CYS A 71 -2.90 12.55 -1.45
CA CYS A 71 -4.30 12.48 -1.02
C CYS A 71 -4.90 13.87 -0.85
N LYS A 72 -4.15 14.80 -0.29
CA LYS A 72 -4.59 16.19 -0.10
C LYS A 72 -4.89 16.86 -1.44
N SER A 73 -4.18 16.47 -2.49
CA SER A 73 -4.37 16.99 -3.84
C SER A 73 -5.45 16.23 -4.64
N GLY A 74 -6.16 15.32 -4.00
CA GLY A 74 -7.25 14.57 -4.63
C GLY A 74 -6.89 13.18 -5.12
N GLY A 75 -5.67 12.72 -4.87
CA GLY A 75 -5.24 11.39 -5.26
C GLY A 75 -5.65 10.34 -4.24
N LYS A 76 -5.46 9.08 -4.59
CA LYS A 76 -5.73 7.94 -3.70
C LYS A 76 -4.47 7.14 -3.47
N CYS A 77 -4.15 6.87 -2.19
CA CYS A 77 -3.00 6.08 -1.79
C CYS A 77 -3.42 5.01 -0.81
N LEU A 78 -3.04 3.78 -1.11
CA LEU A 78 -3.31 2.62 -0.26
C LEU A 78 -1.98 2.02 0.21
N ILE A 79 -2.00 1.43 1.39
CA ILE A 79 -0.89 0.63 1.88
C ILE A 79 -1.36 -0.81 1.93
N LEU A 80 -0.69 -1.66 1.19
CA LEU A 80 -0.99 -3.08 1.10
C LEU A 80 0.07 -3.84 1.91
N VAL A 81 -0.37 -4.55 2.94
CA VAL A 81 0.53 -5.21 3.88
C VAL A 81 0.26 -6.70 3.90
N LYS A 82 1.32 -7.47 3.70
CA LYS A 82 1.25 -8.92 3.81
C LYS A 82 1.97 -9.38 5.07
N LYS A 83 1.30 -10.23 5.84
CA LYS A 83 1.87 -10.94 6.98
C LYS A 83 1.49 -12.40 6.84
N ASP A 84 2.48 -13.27 6.72
CA ASP A 84 2.28 -14.68 6.41
C ASP A 84 1.46 -14.83 5.12
N LYS A 85 0.25 -15.35 5.20
CA LYS A 85 -0.63 -15.51 4.03
C LYS A 85 -1.75 -14.48 3.98
N GLU A 86 -1.84 -13.62 4.98
CA GLU A 86 -2.91 -12.62 5.06
C GLU A 86 -2.47 -11.31 4.46
N ILE A 87 -3.35 -10.68 3.68
CA ILE A 87 -3.12 -9.37 3.11
C ILE A 87 -4.18 -8.43 3.66
N ARG A 88 -3.73 -7.30 4.17
CA ARG A 88 -4.60 -6.24 4.66
C ARG A 88 -4.23 -4.93 3.98
N VAL A 89 -5.19 -4.03 3.91
CA VAL A 89 -4.98 -2.73 3.29
C VAL A 89 -5.54 -1.64 4.19
N PHE A 90 -4.92 -0.45 4.12
CA PHE A 90 -5.58 0.73 4.64
C PHE A 90 -5.38 1.90 3.67
N ASP A 91 -6.35 2.82 3.71
CA ASP A 91 -6.34 4.02 2.89
C ASP A 91 -5.74 5.15 3.73
N ILE A 92 -4.68 5.77 3.22
CA ILE A 92 -3.99 6.83 3.95
C ILE A 92 -4.90 8.04 4.17
N GLN A 93 -5.89 8.22 3.30
CA GLN A 93 -6.87 9.30 3.40
C GLN A 93 -7.70 9.24 4.70
N ASP A 94 -7.89 8.03 5.23
CA ASP A 94 -8.70 7.83 6.44
C ASP A 94 -7.97 8.26 7.71
N TYR A 95 -6.71 8.66 7.60
CA TYR A 95 -5.87 8.98 8.76
C TYR A 95 -5.22 10.34 8.62
N SER A 96 -5.15 11.06 9.71
CA SER A 96 -4.44 12.31 9.76
C SER A 96 -2.93 12.06 9.78
N LEU A 97 -2.16 13.03 9.32
CA LEU A 97 -0.71 12.96 9.39
C LEU A 97 -0.23 12.73 10.84
N MET A 98 -0.96 13.27 11.81
CA MET A 98 -0.60 13.16 13.23
C MET A 98 -0.57 11.70 13.71
N GLU A 99 -1.40 10.85 13.16
CA GLU A 99 -1.48 9.45 13.58
C GLU A 99 -0.27 8.64 13.09
N PHE A 100 0.50 9.17 12.16
CA PHE A 100 1.65 8.49 11.58
C PHE A 100 2.99 9.16 11.87
N LEU A 101 3.01 10.12 12.80
CA LEU A 101 4.24 10.89 13.06
C LEU A 101 5.45 10.02 13.43
N ASP A 102 5.23 8.91 14.12
CA ASP A 102 6.30 7.98 14.45
C ASP A 102 6.52 6.90 13.37
N GLY A 103 5.70 6.90 12.32
CA GLY A 103 5.82 5.96 11.22
C GLY A 103 5.48 4.51 11.57
N LYS A 104 4.87 4.29 12.73
CA LYS A 104 4.60 2.93 13.22
C LYS A 104 3.10 2.65 13.26
N VAL A 105 2.70 1.56 12.62
CA VAL A 105 1.30 1.14 12.58
C VAL A 105 1.21 -0.29 13.08
N ASN A 106 0.28 -0.54 14.01
CA ASN A 106 0.09 -1.88 14.54
C ASN A 106 -0.80 -2.70 13.60
N TRP A 107 -0.35 -3.92 13.28
CA TRP A 107 -1.10 -4.86 12.43
C TRP A 107 -2.50 -5.14 12.95
N ASN A 108 -2.70 -5.10 14.27
CA ASN A 108 -4.00 -5.37 14.90
C ASN A 108 -4.89 -4.13 14.99
N SER A 109 -4.47 -3.02 14.42
CA SER A 109 -5.26 -1.78 14.41
C SER A 109 -6.51 -1.94 13.54
N ASP A 110 -7.58 -1.26 13.94
CA ASP A 110 -8.86 -1.25 13.21
C ASP A 110 -8.77 -0.55 11.85
N ILE A 111 -7.65 0.10 11.55
CA ILE A 111 -7.46 0.80 10.27
C ILE A 111 -7.36 -0.15 9.08
N PHE A 112 -7.02 -1.40 9.34
CA PHE A 112 -6.86 -2.38 8.26
C PHE A 112 -8.17 -3.07 7.93
N TYR A 113 -8.43 -3.28 6.63
CA TYR A 113 -9.42 -4.27 6.21
C TYR A 113 -8.71 -5.42 5.52
N SER A 114 -9.25 -6.62 5.70
CA SER A 114 -8.69 -7.79 5.06
C SER A 114 -9.03 -7.79 3.58
N LEU A 115 -8.01 -7.97 2.74
CA LEU A 115 -8.19 -8.21 1.31
C LEU A 115 -8.11 -9.69 0.98
N THR A 116 -7.81 -10.52 1.98
CA THR A 116 -7.81 -11.96 1.76
C THR A 116 -9.25 -12.37 1.44
N PRO A 117 -9.52 -12.87 0.22
CA PRO A 117 -10.89 -13.23 -0.12
C PRO A 117 -11.40 -14.32 0.80
N PRO A 118 -12.71 -14.32 1.11
CA PRO A 118 -13.28 -15.40 1.88
C PRO A 118 -13.04 -16.72 1.16
N VAL A 119 -12.82 -17.78 1.94
CA VAL A 119 -12.62 -19.10 1.37
C VAL A 119 -13.86 -19.45 0.58
N ARG A 120 -13.67 -19.64 -0.72
CA ARG A 120 -14.78 -20.08 -1.56
C ARG A 120 -15.02 -21.54 -1.31
N SER A 121 -16.20 -21.81 -0.81
CA SER A 121 -16.67 -23.18 -0.69
C SER A 121 -16.98 -23.74 -2.07
#